data_5c1cbcb376c7ae331491e10ac378464f
#
_entry.id   5c1cbcb376c7ae331491e10ac378464f
#
_cell.length_a   1.000
_cell.length_b   1.000
_cell.length_c   1.000
_cell.angle_alpha   90.00
_cell.angle_beta   90.00
_cell.angle_gamma   90.00
#
_symmetry.space_group_name_H-M   'P 1'
#
loop_
_entity.id
_entity.type
_entity.pdbx_description
1 polymer ?
#
loop_
_entity_poly.entity_id
_entity_poly.type
_entity_poly.pdbx_seq_one_letter_code
_entity_poly.pdbx_strand_id
1 'polypeptide(L)'
;MYKYILFDLDGTLTDSAPGIIRCVQYALEKCGKGTCPDRELLPFIGPPLTESFQKVCGMTAAEANTALEYYRERFARVGMYENSVYDGIPELLQNLRQAGKTLAVATSKPQLYAEKILEHFGLAAHFSTIAGPGFNGELPTKADVISEVLQRLHLSLIH
;
A
#
# COMPACT_ATOMS: atom_id res chain seq x y z
N MET A 1 6.50 9.86 -26.02
CA MET A 1 5.43 10.15 -25.05
C MET A 1 5.02 8.83 -24.39
N TYR A 2 5.04 8.74 -23.04
CA TYR A 2 4.71 7.51 -22.34
C TYR A 2 3.24 7.12 -22.56
N LYS A 3 2.99 5.83 -22.82
CA LYS A 3 1.65 5.27 -23.01
C LYS A 3 1.10 4.65 -21.73
N TYR A 4 1.98 4.04 -20.92
CA TYR A 4 1.65 3.34 -19.69
C TYR A 4 2.18 4.13 -18.50
N ILE A 5 1.39 4.25 -17.44
CA ILE A 5 1.75 4.94 -16.21
C ILE A 5 1.40 4.03 -15.03
N LEU A 6 2.39 3.74 -14.21
CA LEU A 6 2.24 2.96 -12.99
C LEU A 6 2.27 3.90 -11.78
N PHE A 7 1.29 3.76 -10.92
CA PHE A 7 1.19 4.51 -9.67
C PHE A 7 1.48 3.61 -8.48
N ASP A 8 2.12 4.17 -7.46
CA ASP A 8 2.03 3.61 -6.11
C ASP A 8 0.70 4.05 -5.47
N LEU A 9 0.37 3.47 -4.32
CA LEU A 9 -0.86 3.80 -3.59
C LEU A 9 -0.55 4.70 -2.39
N ASP A 10 0.10 4.15 -1.37
CA ASP A 10 0.34 4.85 -0.10
C ASP A 10 1.33 6.00 -0.27
N GLY A 11 0.91 7.22 0.10
CA GLY A 11 1.73 8.42 -0.05
C GLY A 11 1.83 8.94 -1.49
N THR A 12 1.07 8.36 -2.44
CA THR A 12 1.04 8.77 -3.86
C THR A 12 -0.38 9.09 -4.32
N LEU A 13 -1.28 8.13 -4.26
CA LEU A 13 -2.69 8.33 -4.58
C LEU A 13 -3.49 8.74 -3.34
N THR A 14 -3.12 8.22 -2.20
CA THR A 14 -3.83 8.44 -0.93
C THR A 14 -2.88 8.75 0.22
N ASP A 15 -3.35 9.58 1.15
CA ASP A 15 -2.75 9.80 2.46
C ASP A 15 -3.27 8.74 3.44
N SER A 16 -2.58 7.62 3.48
CA SER A 16 -2.88 6.49 4.36
C SER A 16 -2.20 6.57 5.73
N ALA A 17 -1.42 7.62 5.99
CA ALA A 17 -0.65 7.78 7.22
C ALA A 17 -1.51 7.64 8.49
N PRO A 18 -2.67 8.29 8.62
CA PRO A 18 -3.49 8.18 9.84
C PRO A 18 -3.89 6.75 10.17
N GLY A 19 -4.35 6.00 9.18
CA GLY A 19 -4.79 4.61 9.35
C GLY A 19 -3.64 3.67 9.68
N ILE A 20 -2.50 3.82 8.99
CA ILE A 20 -1.29 3.02 9.24
C ILE A 20 -0.78 3.27 10.65
N ILE A 21 -0.58 4.54 11.04
CA ILE A 21 -0.06 4.92 12.35
C ILE A 21 -0.95 4.37 13.48
N ARG A 22 -2.26 4.55 13.39
CA ARG A 22 -3.20 4.03 14.40
C ARG A 22 -3.18 2.51 14.50
N CYS A 23 -3.00 1.81 13.38
CA CYS A 23 -2.88 0.35 13.37
C CYS A 23 -1.55 -0.12 13.97
N VAL A 24 -0.46 0.61 13.72
CA VAL A 24 0.84 0.34 14.37
C VAL A 24 0.74 0.57 15.88
N GLN A 25 0.16 1.69 16.34
CA GLN A 25 -0.07 1.96 17.77
C GLN A 25 -0.86 0.83 18.43
N TYR A 26 -1.96 0.41 17.81
CA TYR A 26 -2.76 -0.73 18.28
C TYR A 26 -1.92 -2.01 18.41
N ALA A 27 -1.10 -2.33 17.41
CA ALA A 27 -0.24 -3.50 17.43
C ALA A 27 0.81 -3.41 18.54
N LEU A 28 1.44 -2.25 18.73
CA LEU A 28 2.42 -2.01 19.80
C LEU A 28 1.80 -2.19 21.19
N GLU A 29 0.61 -1.63 21.39
CA GLU A 29 -0.14 -1.78 22.65
C GLU A 29 -0.44 -3.26 22.95
N LYS A 30 -0.95 -4.00 21.96
CA LYS A 30 -1.23 -5.44 22.07
C LYS A 30 0.00 -6.29 22.35
N CYS A 31 1.16 -5.88 21.84
CA CYS A 31 2.44 -6.53 22.10
C CYS A 31 3.11 -6.08 23.42
N GLY A 32 2.48 -5.19 24.20
CA GLY A 32 3.04 -4.68 25.46
C GLY A 32 4.26 -3.79 25.29
N LYS A 33 4.44 -3.20 24.09
CA LYS A 33 5.57 -2.29 23.78
C LYS A 33 5.28 -0.82 24.10
N GLY A 34 4.06 -0.50 24.60
CA GLY A 34 3.66 0.85 24.93
C GLY A 34 3.28 1.69 23.70
N THR A 35 3.36 3.00 23.84
CA THR A 35 3.03 3.97 22.78
C THR A 35 4.30 4.59 22.21
N CYS A 36 4.27 4.95 20.93
CA CYS A 36 5.34 5.63 20.24
C CYS A 36 4.80 6.92 19.61
N PRO A 37 5.54 8.05 19.62
CA PRO A 37 5.09 9.27 18.95
C PRO A 37 4.82 9.04 17.46
N ASP A 38 3.72 9.58 16.92
CA ASP A 38 3.29 9.39 15.54
C ASP A 38 4.39 9.70 14.53
N ARG A 39 5.20 10.74 14.76
CA ARG A 39 6.33 11.12 13.90
C ARG A 39 7.38 10.01 13.74
N GLU A 40 7.55 9.18 14.76
CA GLU A 40 8.50 8.07 14.74
C GLU A 40 7.95 6.85 14.00
N LEU A 41 6.65 6.84 13.73
CA LEU A 41 5.95 5.80 12.99
C LEU A 41 5.78 6.11 11.50
N LEU A 42 6.15 7.30 11.04
CA LEU A 42 6.14 7.66 9.62
C LEU A 42 6.92 6.67 8.72
N PRO A 43 8.05 6.07 9.16
CA PRO A 43 8.75 5.06 8.36
C PRO A 43 7.98 3.77 8.10
N PHE A 44 6.79 3.59 8.71
CA PHE A 44 5.91 2.47 8.39
C PHE A 44 5.11 2.66 7.09
N ILE A 45 5.13 3.88 6.52
CA ILE A 45 4.41 4.20 5.29
C ILE A 45 5.26 3.80 4.09
N GLY A 46 4.83 2.78 3.35
CA GLY A 46 5.47 2.28 2.12
C GLY A 46 6.26 0.98 2.29
N PRO A 47 7.23 0.86 3.20
CA PRO A 47 7.98 -0.39 3.38
C PRO A 47 7.13 -1.56 3.91
N PRO A 48 7.62 -2.82 3.76
CA PRO A 48 7.00 -3.97 4.40
C PRO A 48 6.94 -3.81 5.93
N LEU A 49 5.77 -4.02 6.52
CA LEU A 49 5.52 -3.76 7.94
C LEU A 49 6.41 -4.58 8.88
N THR A 50 6.68 -5.85 8.55
CA THR A 50 7.58 -6.70 9.36
C THR A 50 8.98 -6.12 9.46
N GLU A 51 9.50 -5.56 8.37
CA GLU A 51 10.80 -4.88 8.39
C GLU A 51 10.74 -3.61 9.25
N SER A 52 9.65 -2.84 9.13
CA SER A 52 9.46 -1.62 9.91
C SER A 52 9.35 -1.91 11.41
N PHE A 53 8.60 -2.95 11.83
CA PHE A 53 8.55 -3.37 13.22
C PHE A 53 9.93 -3.78 13.78
N GLN A 54 10.74 -4.46 12.97
CA GLN A 54 12.10 -4.83 13.39
C GLN A 54 13.02 -3.60 13.48
N LYS A 55 13.04 -2.77 12.43
CA LYS A 55 13.99 -1.64 12.32
C LYS A 55 13.62 -0.46 13.23
N VAL A 56 12.34 -0.12 13.31
CA VAL A 56 11.87 1.08 14.05
C VAL A 56 11.60 0.74 15.52
N CYS A 57 10.99 -0.44 15.78
CA CYS A 57 10.57 -0.83 17.13
C CYS A 57 11.51 -1.83 17.79
N GLY A 58 12.62 -2.22 17.14
CA GLY A 58 13.60 -3.16 17.68
C GLY A 58 13.04 -4.56 17.96
N MET A 59 11.99 -4.97 17.26
CA MET A 59 11.35 -6.28 17.45
C MET A 59 12.18 -7.40 16.80
N THR A 60 12.16 -8.58 17.43
CA THR A 60 12.59 -9.80 16.76
C THR A 60 11.64 -10.16 15.62
N ALA A 61 12.05 -11.06 14.71
CA ALA A 61 11.19 -11.50 13.61
C ALA A 61 9.88 -12.13 14.11
N ALA A 62 9.93 -12.89 15.22
CA ALA A 62 8.72 -13.49 15.81
C ALA A 62 7.77 -12.44 16.38
N GLU A 63 8.30 -11.45 17.12
CA GLU A 63 7.51 -10.32 17.63
C GLU A 63 6.91 -9.49 16.51
N ALA A 64 7.67 -9.21 15.45
CA ALA A 64 7.20 -8.46 14.29
C ALA A 64 6.05 -9.17 13.55
N ASN A 65 6.09 -10.50 13.44
CA ASN A 65 4.99 -11.29 12.89
C ASN A 65 3.73 -11.20 13.75
N THR A 66 3.87 -11.32 15.07
CA THR A 66 2.74 -11.15 16.00
C THR A 66 2.15 -9.74 15.92
N ALA A 67 2.99 -8.71 15.87
CA ALA A 67 2.55 -7.33 15.69
C ALA A 67 1.83 -7.12 14.36
N LEU A 68 2.30 -7.76 13.27
CA LEU A 68 1.64 -7.71 11.98
C LEU A 68 0.22 -8.31 12.02
N GLU A 69 0.00 -9.37 12.80
CA GLU A 69 -1.35 -9.96 12.96
C GLU A 69 -2.30 -8.96 13.65
N TYR A 70 -1.90 -8.34 14.74
CA TYR A 70 -2.67 -7.29 15.40
C TYR A 70 -2.90 -6.06 14.50
N TYR A 71 -1.87 -5.65 13.74
CA TYR A 71 -2.02 -4.59 12.75
C TYR A 71 -3.12 -4.94 11.74
N ARG A 72 -3.05 -6.14 11.14
CA ARG A 72 -4.02 -6.61 10.14
C ARG A 72 -5.43 -6.71 10.68
N GLU A 73 -5.59 -7.17 11.93
CA GLU A 73 -6.89 -7.25 12.61
C GLU A 73 -7.59 -5.88 12.60
N ARG A 74 -6.90 -4.82 13.01
CA ARG A 74 -7.45 -3.47 13.02
C ARG A 74 -7.56 -2.88 11.62
N PHE A 75 -6.54 -3.08 10.79
CA PHE A 75 -6.49 -2.49 9.46
C PHE A 75 -7.62 -2.96 8.57
N ALA A 76 -7.92 -4.25 8.57
CA ALA A 76 -8.99 -4.83 7.76
C ALA A 76 -10.39 -4.31 8.14
N ARG A 77 -10.59 -3.88 9.38
CA ARG A 77 -11.90 -3.44 9.91
C ARG A 77 -12.11 -1.94 9.82
N VAL A 78 -11.08 -1.15 10.11
CA VAL A 78 -11.18 0.30 10.26
C VAL A 78 -10.03 1.03 9.57
N GLY A 79 -8.79 0.59 9.79
CA GLY A 79 -7.60 1.34 9.42
C GLY A 79 -7.47 1.64 7.93
N MET A 80 -7.91 0.73 7.05
CA MET A 80 -7.85 0.95 5.60
C MET A 80 -8.73 2.13 5.14
N TYR A 81 -9.74 2.49 5.93
CA TYR A 81 -10.67 3.59 5.64
C TYR A 81 -10.34 4.88 6.39
N GLU A 82 -9.40 4.84 7.34
CA GLU A 82 -8.78 6.03 7.95
C GLU A 82 -7.72 6.60 7.01
N ASN A 83 -8.18 7.07 5.85
CA ASN A 83 -7.39 7.36 4.66
C ASN A 83 -8.11 8.45 3.86
N SER A 84 -7.40 9.18 3.00
CA SER A 84 -7.98 10.18 2.12
C SER A 84 -7.25 10.22 0.78
N VAL A 85 -7.96 10.55 -0.29
CA VAL A 85 -7.36 10.77 -1.61
C VAL A 85 -6.69 12.15 -1.61
N TYR A 86 -5.47 12.25 -2.15
CA TYR A 86 -4.83 13.57 -2.32
C TYR A 86 -5.61 14.44 -3.31
N ASP A 87 -5.61 15.74 -3.04
CA ASP A 87 -6.26 16.72 -3.90
C ASP A 87 -5.73 16.65 -5.33
N GLY A 88 -6.63 16.72 -6.30
CA GLY A 88 -6.31 16.67 -7.73
C GLY A 88 -6.08 15.27 -8.31
N ILE A 89 -6.01 14.21 -7.49
CA ILE A 89 -5.83 12.83 -8.00
C ILE A 89 -6.98 12.38 -8.90
N PRO A 90 -8.28 12.56 -8.55
CA PRO A 90 -9.37 12.13 -9.41
C PRO A 90 -9.32 12.81 -10.79
N GLU A 91 -9.09 14.13 -10.83
CA GLU A 91 -8.96 14.89 -12.07
C GLU A 91 -7.74 14.46 -12.89
N LEU A 92 -6.59 14.23 -12.23
CA LEU A 92 -5.39 13.75 -12.89
C LEU A 92 -5.63 12.40 -13.59
N LEU A 93 -6.22 11.43 -12.88
CA LEU A 93 -6.51 10.11 -13.44
C LEU A 93 -7.49 10.20 -14.62
N GLN A 94 -8.53 11.03 -14.51
CA GLN A 94 -9.47 11.27 -15.59
C GLN A 94 -8.79 11.88 -16.82
N ASN A 95 -7.99 12.92 -16.64
CA ASN A 95 -7.26 13.60 -17.72
C ASN A 95 -6.27 12.66 -18.43
N LEU A 96 -5.55 11.84 -17.68
CA LEU A 96 -4.63 10.86 -18.25
C LEU A 96 -5.37 9.81 -19.09
N ARG A 97 -6.51 9.32 -18.62
CA ARG A 97 -7.35 8.40 -19.39
C ARG A 97 -7.90 9.04 -20.66
N GLN A 98 -8.38 10.28 -20.59
CA GLN A 98 -8.83 11.03 -21.76
C GLN A 98 -7.71 11.26 -22.79
N ALA A 99 -6.47 11.41 -22.30
CA ALA A 99 -5.27 11.47 -23.13
C ALA A 99 -4.81 10.10 -23.68
N GLY A 100 -5.63 9.04 -23.53
CA GLY A 100 -5.36 7.71 -24.06
C GLY A 100 -4.27 6.95 -23.31
N LYS A 101 -3.98 7.30 -22.04
CA LYS A 101 -3.02 6.58 -21.22
C LYS A 101 -3.64 5.34 -20.60
N THR A 102 -2.85 4.27 -20.48
CA THR A 102 -3.18 3.09 -19.71
C THR A 102 -2.58 3.25 -18.32
N LEU A 103 -3.42 3.18 -17.29
CA LEU A 103 -3.00 3.38 -15.90
C LEU A 103 -3.04 2.05 -15.16
N ALA A 104 -2.06 1.84 -14.28
CA ALA A 104 -1.99 0.68 -13.42
C ALA A 104 -1.52 1.08 -12.02
N VAL A 105 -1.82 0.25 -11.03
CA VAL A 105 -1.27 0.39 -9.67
C VAL A 105 -0.29 -0.74 -9.40
N ALA A 106 0.89 -0.37 -8.91
CA ALA A 106 1.92 -1.28 -8.42
C ALA A 106 2.28 -0.84 -7.00
N THR A 107 1.82 -1.55 -5.98
CA THR A 107 1.98 -1.17 -4.58
C THR A 107 2.64 -2.25 -3.74
N SER A 108 3.33 -1.86 -2.66
CA SER A 108 3.82 -2.80 -1.65
C SER A 108 2.73 -3.21 -0.64
N LYS A 109 1.56 -2.56 -0.70
CA LYS A 109 0.39 -2.94 0.09
C LYS A 109 -0.21 -4.25 -0.45
N PRO A 110 -0.69 -5.19 0.40
CA PRO A 110 -1.40 -6.37 -0.06
C PRO A 110 -2.51 -6.03 -1.06
N GLN A 111 -2.53 -6.74 -2.20
CA GLN A 111 -3.42 -6.45 -3.33
C GLN A 111 -4.88 -6.32 -2.89
N LEU A 112 -5.37 -7.24 -2.06
CA LEU A 112 -6.74 -7.21 -1.57
C LEU A 112 -7.11 -5.90 -0.87
N TYR A 113 -6.18 -5.34 -0.09
CA TYR A 113 -6.41 -4.04 0.58
C TYR A 113 -6.33 -2.88 -0.41
N ALA A 114 -5.41 -2.92 -1.36
CA ALA A 114 -5.30 -1.89 -2.39
C ALA A 114 -6.58 -1.81 -3.23
N GLU A 115 -7.12 -2.94 -3.66
CA GLU A 115 -8.39 -3.01 -4.41
C GLU A 115 -9.53 -2.41 -3.60
N LYS A 116 -9.72 -2.83 -2.35
CA LYS A 116 -10.80 -2.31 -1.48
C LYS A 116 -10.69 -0.80 -1.22
N ILE A 117 -9.49 -0.28 -1.03
CA ILE A 117 -9.26 1.15 -0.84
C ILE A 117 -9.63 1.93 -2.11
N LEU A 118 -9.16 1.47 -3.26
CA LEU A 118 -9.45 2.13 -4.55
C LEU A 118 -10.93 2.04 -4.93
N GLU A 119 -11.60 0.94 -4.62
CA GLU A 119 -13.05 0.80 -4.77
C GLU A 119 -13.80 1.76 -3.85
N HIS A 120 -13.42 1.85 -2.57
CA HIS A 120 -14.03 2.75 -1.59
C HIS A 120 -13.98 4.21 -2.03
N PHE A 121 -12.88 4.64 -2.64
CA PHE A 121 -12.72 6.01 -3.14
C PHE A 121 -13.22 6.20 -4.58
N GLY A 122 -13.78 5.17 -5.23
CA GLY A 122 -14.27 5.25 -6.61
C GLY A 122 -13.16 5.39 -7.64
N LEU A 123 -11.92 5.05 -7.31
CA LEU A 123 -10.76 5.20 -8.20
C LEU A 123 -10.42 3.93 -8.99
N ALA A 124 -10.91 2.76 -8.57
CA ALA A 124 -10.55 1.47 -9.16
C ALA A 124 -10.79 1.41 -10.68
N ALA A 125 -11.90 2.02 -11.17
CA ALA A 125 -12.25 2.03 -12.57
C ALA A 125 -11.28 2.81 -13.50
N HIS A 126 -10.38 3.60 -12.94
CA HIS A 126 -9.35 4.30 -13.71
C HIS A 126 -8.19 3.37 -14.10
N PHE A 127 -7.98 2.27 -13.40
CA PHE A 127 -6.83 1.39 -13.57
C PHE A 127 -7.17 0.13 -14.35
N SER A 128 -6.33 -0.23 -15.31
CA SER A 128 -6.45 -1.47 -16.08
C SER A 128 -6.05 -2.70 -15.26
N THR A 129 -5.17 -2.52 -14.27
CA THR A 129 -4.79 -3.55 -13.31
C THR A 129 -4.29 -2.91 -12.02
N ILE A 130 -4.52 -3.62 -10.91
CA ILE A 130 -4.02 -3.29 -9.58
C ILE A 130 -3.23 -4.50 -9.11
N ALA A 131 -1.96 -4.32 -8.77
CA ALA A 131 -1.09 -5.37 -8.29
C ALA A 131 -0.41 -4.98 -6.98
N GLY A 132 -0.28 -5.96 -6.12
CA GLY A 132 0.40 -5.91 -4.84
C GLY A 132 0.72 -7.31 -4.36
N PRO A 133 1.52 -7.47 -3.29
CA PRO A 133 1.82 -8.77 -2.73
C PRO A 133 0.56 -9.50 -2.25
N GLY A 134 0.61 -10.84 -2.27
CA GLY A 134 -0.35 -11.68 -1.57
C GLY A 134 0.00 -11.81 -0.08
N PHE A 135 -0.90 -12.46 0.68
CA PHE A 135 -0.67 -12.70 2.11
C PHE A 135 0.27 -13.88 2.39
N ASN A 136 0.50 -14.75 1.40
CA ASN A 136 1.31 -15.96 1.52
C ASN A 136 2.73 -15.78 0.93
N GLY A 137 3.17 -14.53 0.73
CA GLY A 137 4.51 -14.22 0.23
C GLY A 137 4.64 -14.16 -1.29
N GLU A 138 3.52 -14.12 -2.02
CA GLU A 138 3.55 -13.86 -3.46
C GLU A 138 3.98 -12.41 -3.71
N LEU A 139 4.80 -12.20 -4.75
CA LEU A 139 5.33 -10.90 -5.15
C LEU A 139 6.02 -10.15 -3.99
N PRO A 140 7.09 -10.72 -3.42
CA PRO A 140 7.68 -10.24 -2.17
C PRO A 140 8.34 -8.86 -2.29
N THR A 141 8.74 -8.45 -3.49
CA THR A 141 9.41 -7.17 -3.72
C THR A 141 8.61 -6.23 -4.63
N LYS A 142 8.90 -4.94 -4.55
CA LYS A 142 8.32 -3.94 -5.46
C LYS A 142 8.64 -4.26 -6.94
N ALA A 143 9.82 -4.82 -7.21
CA ALA A 143 10.22 -5.23 -8.55
C ALA A 143 9.34 -6.37 -9.07
N ASP A 144 9.02 -7.35 -8.22
CA ASP A 144 8.11 -8.45 -8.58
C ASP A 144 6.71 -7.93 -8.90
N VAL A 145 6.20 -7.00 -8.10
CA VAL A 145 4.90 -6.36 -8.34
C VAL A 145 4.89 -5.60 -9.67
N ILE A 146 5.95 -4.85 -9.98
CA ILE A 146 6.07 -4.14 -11.25
C ILE A 146 6.11 -5.14 -12.43
N SER A 147 6.89 -6.21 -12.30
CA SER A 147 6.97 -7.27 -13.32
C SER A 147 5.61 -7.90 -13.57
N GLU A 148 4.85 -8.17 -12.53
CA GLU A 148 3.48 -8.69 -12.62
C GLU A 148 2.55 -7.73 -13.36
N VAL A 149 2.61 -6.41 -13.06
CA VAL A 149 1.82 -5.39 -13.80
C VAL A 149 2.17 -5.41 -15.28
N LEU A 150 3.46 -5.49 -15.63
CA LEU A 150 3.89 -5.53 -17.02
C LEU A 150 3.38 -6.77 -17.73
N GLN A 151 3.40 -7.94 -17.09
CA GLN A 151 2.85 -9.18 -17.64
C GLN A 151 1.33 -9.04 -17.89
N ARG A 152 0.57 -8.52 -16.90
CA ARG A 152 -0.88 -8.31 -17.05
C ARG A 152 -1.23 -7.32 -18.16
N LEU A 153 -0.34 -6.37 -18.46
CA LEU A 153 -0.49 -5.42 -19.56
C LEU A 153 0.10 -5.93 -20.89
N HIS A 154 0.58 -7.18 -20.94
CA HIS A 154 1.25 -7.78 -22.10
C HIS A 154 2.47 -6.95 -22.57
N LEU A 155 3.21 -6.38 -21.62
CA LEU A 155 4.43 -5.62 -21.88
C LEU A 155 5.66 -6.45 -21.53
N SER A 156 6.71 -6.36 -22.36
CA SER A 156 8.02 -6.91 -22.03
C SER A 156 8.94 -5.80 -21.54
N LEU A 157 9.79 -6.11 -20.54
CA LEU A 157 10.95 -5.29 -20.23
C LEU A 157 11.96 -5.48 -21.38
N ILE A 158 11.90 -4.60 -22.36
CA ILE A 158 12.96 -4.51 -23.37
C ILE A 158 14.01 -3.59 -22.76
N HIS A 159 15.18 -4.17 -22.47
CA HIS A 159 16.35 -3.44 -22.02
C HIS A 159 17.10 -2.85 -23.21
#